data_edc384a857978f2523042493a08b73f4
#
_entry.id   edc384a857978f2523042493a08b73f4
#
_cell.length_a   1.000
_cell.length_b   1.000
_cell.length_c   1.000
_cell.angle_alpha   90.00
_cell.angle_beta   90.00
_cell.angle_gamma   90.00
#
_symmetry.space_group_name_H-M   'P 1'
#
loop_
_entity.id
_entity.type
_entity.pdbx_description
1 polymer ?
#
loop_
_entity_poly.entity_id
_entity_poly.type
_entity_poly.pdbx_seq_one_letter_code
_entity_poly.pdbx_strand_id
1 'polypeptide(L)'
;GTGLYFQSLTNGLVKIPEIPINFRNKIRLIQKINGQEKFYKKLIKLDPIVRDKFNPNDVQRSIRAFEIKSFTKVSMYTWLNKTKSEFNENEFLKLYIDFKRDDLIKRISSRTNRMIKDGALKEVKKFIKFKIKKERSVNRVIGIDELTQYLNKKINLEKTQDLISIKTRQYAKRQATWARSRMTSWKKINPI
;
A
#
# COMPACT_ATOMS: atom_id res chain seq x y z
N GLY A 1 -7.63 4.51 -1.32
CA GLY A 1 -7.01 3.89 -2.46
C GLY A 1 -5.51 4.07 -2.49
N THR A 2 -4.82 3.22 -3.19
CA THR A 2 -3.40 3.40 -3.46
C THR A 2 -3.27 4.10 -4.81
N GLY A 3 -2.29 4.99 -4.96
CA GLY A 3 -1.99 5.64 -6.24
C GLY A 3 -1.62 4.66 -7.36
N LEU A 4 -1.36 3.39 -7.02
CA LEU A 4 -1.04 2.34 -7.98
C LEU A 4 -2.13 2.14 -9.04
N TYR A 5 -3.42 2.27 -8.69
CA TYR A 5 -4.50 2.16 -9.66
C TYR A 5 -4.44 3.28 -10.72
N PHE A 6 -4.17 4.50 -10.31
CA PHE A 6 -3.97 5.60 -11.25
C PHE A 6 -2.77 5.35 -12.15
N GLN A 7 -1.65 4.90 -11.57
CA GLN A 7 -0.46 4.56 -12.33
C GLN A 7 -0.72 3.40 -13.31
N SER A 8 -1.50 2.40 -12.92
CA SER A 8 -1.85 1.29 -13.81
C SER A 8 -2.66 1.73 -15.01
N LEU A 9 -3.57 2.71 -14.83
CA LEU A 9 -4.34 3.28 -15.93
C LEU A 9 -3.49 4.17 -16.83
N THR A 10 -2.72 5.11 -16.23
CA THR A 10 -1.99 6.13 -17.02
C THR A 10 -0.69 5.61 -17.63
N ASN A 11 -0.02 4.66 -16.99
CA ASN A 11 1.28 4.15 -17.39
C ASN A 11 1.25 2.68 -17.81
N GLY A 12 0.13 2.00 -17.58
CA GLY A 12 -0.04 0.59 -17.84
C GLY A 12 0.36 -0.30 -16.65
N LEU A 13 -0.01 -1.56 -16.74
CA LEU A 13 0.34 -2.60 -15.79
C LEU A 13 1.35 -3.55 -16.42
N VAL A 14 2.49 -3.75 -15.75
CA VAL A 14 3.52 -4.65 -16.23
C VAL A 14 3.01 -6.09 -16.30
N LYS A 15 3.13 -6.72 -17.46
CA LYS A 15 2.72 -8.12 -17.72
C LYS A 15 3.92 -9.05 -17.46
N ILE A 16 4.21 -9.34 -16.19
CA ILE A 16 5.26 -10.32 -15.82
C ILE A 16 4.62 -11.70 -15.78
N PRO A 17 5.30 -12.76 -16.30
CA PRO A 17 4.82 -14.14 -16.19
C PRO A 17 4.46 -14.52 -14.76
N GLU A 18 3.45 -15.37 -14.61
CA GLU A 18 3.04 -15.85 -13.29
C GLU A 18 4.16 -16.69 -12.67
N ILE A 19 4.56 -16.32 -11.46
CA ILE A 19 5.59 -17.01 -10.70
C ILE A 19 4.92 -17.97 -9.73
N PRO A 20 5.19 -19.28 -9.81
CA PRO A 20 4.56 -20.28 -8.97
C PRO A 20 4.72 -19.98 -7.49
N ILE A 21 3.66 -20.23 -6.72
CA ILE A 21 3.62 -19.92 -5.28
C ILE A 21 4.74 -20.61 -4.49
N ASN A 22 5.07 -21.85 -4.86
CA ASN A 22 6.15 -22.62 -4.21
C ASN A 22 7.51 -21.93 -4.41
N PHE A 23 7.78 -21.41 -5.62
CA PHE A 23 8.99 -20.64 -5.90
C PHE A 23 9.03 -19.35 -5.08
N ARG A 24 7.94 -18.61 -5.01
CA ARG A 24 7.83 -17.39 -4.22
C ARG A 24 8.05 -17.66 -2.73
N ASN A 25 7.47 -18.75 -2.20
CA ASN A 25 7.66 -19.14 -0.79
C ASN A 25 9.12 -19.49 -0.49
N LYS A 26 9.82 -20.17 -1.40
CA LYS A 26 11.27 -20.45 -1.29
C LYS A 26 12.09 -19.15 -1.19
N ILE A 27 11.84 -18.16 -2.04
CA ILE A 27 12.56 -16.89 -1.99
C ILE A 27 12.28 -16.14 -0.68
N ARG A 28 11.04 -16.12 -0.20
CA ARG A 28 10.67 -15.52 1.09
C ARG A 28 11.37 -16.19 2.27
N LEU A 29 11.48 -17.51 2.21
CA LEU A 29 12.23 -18.26 3.22
C LEU A 29 13.72 -17.90 3.22
N ILE A 30 14.34 -17.83 2.03
CA ILE A 30 15.73 -17.38 1.87
C ILE A 30 15.92 -16.00 2.46
N GLN A 31 15.00 -15.05 2.21
CA GLN A 31 15.09 -13.71 2.79
C GLN A 31 14.97 -13.75 4.31
N LYS A 32 14.03 -14.53 4.84
CA LYS A 32 13.84 -14.66 6.30
C LYS A 32 15.08 -15.23 7.00
N ILE A 33 15.72 -16.24 6.41
CA ILE A 33 16.93 -16.89 6.98
C ILE A 33 18.15 -15.96 6.91
N ASN A 34 18.36 -15.28 5.77
CA ASN A 34 19.54 -14.43 5.59
C ASN A 34 19.45 -13.06 6.26
N GLY A 35 18.23 -12.61 6.62
CA GLY A 35 17.97 -11.22 6.96
C GLY A 35 18.05 -10.27 5.77
N GLN A 36 17.60 -9.01 5.95
CA GLN A 36 17.43 -8.08 4.84
C GLN A 36 18.74 -7.65 4.20
N GLU A 37 19.76 -7.35 4.98
CA GLU A 37 21.03 -6.84 4.47
C GLU A 37 21.74 -7.85 3.56
N LYS A 38 21.90 -9.10 4.05
CA LYS A 38 22.55 -10.17 3.28
C LYS A 38 21.72 -10.53 2.04
N PHE A 39 20.38 -10.50 2.17
CA PHE A 39 19.49 -10.77 1.05
C PHE A 39 19.60 -9.68 -0.03
N TYR A 40 19.65 -8.40 0.35
CA TYR A 40 19.83 -7.29 -0.59
C TYR A 40 21.20 -7.37 -1.30
N LYS A 41 22.28 -7.69 -0.58
CA LYS A 41 23.59 -7.93 -1.21
C LYS A 41 23.55 -9.05 -2.26
N LYS A 42 22.81 -10.15 -1.99
CA LYS A 42 22.58 -11.22 -2.97
C LYS A 42 21.76 -10.73 -4.17
N LEU A 43 20.73 -9.92 -3.94
CA LEU A 43 19.92 -9.34 -4.99
C LEU A 43 20.76 -8.45 -5.93
N ILE A 44 21.61 -7.58 -5.40
CA ILE A 44 22.48 -6.71 -6.21
C ILE A 44 23.47 -7.53 -7.07
N LYS A 45 24.00 -8.65 -6.54
CA LYS A 45 24.84 -9.57 -7.33
C LYS A 45 24.05 -10.24 -8.46
N LEU A 46 22.80 -10.60 -8.22
CA LEU A 46 21.94 -11.27 -9.20
C LEU A 46 21.40 -10.27 -10.24
N ASP A 47 21.06 -9.07 -9.83
CA ASP A 47 20.45 -8.01 -10.66
C ASP A 47 21.04 -6.65 -10.30
N PRO A 48 22.19 -6.26 -10.88
CA PRO A 48 22.82 -4.96 -10.62
C PRO A 48 21.94 -3.76 -10.97
N ILE A 49 20.95 -3.92 -11.87
CA ILE A 49 20.04 -2.85 -12.31
C ILE A 49 19.19 -2.32 -11.13
N VAL A 50 18.95 -3.12 -10.10
CA VAL A 50 18.13 -2.70 -8.96
C VAL A 50 18.87 -1.82 -7.96
N ARG A 51 20.19 -1.67 -8.09
CA ARG A 51 20.97 -0.77 -7.24
C ARG A 51 20.40 0.64 -7.35
N ASP A 52 20.21 1.29 -6.24
CA ASP A 52 19.71 2.68 -6.12
C ASP A 52 18.26 2.92 -6.65
N LYS A 53 17.54 1.86 -7.03
CA LYS A 53 16.14 1.99 -7.47
C LYS A 53 15.14 2.03 -6.33
N PHE A 54 15.49 1.53 -5.16
CA PHE A 54 14.68 1.57 -3.94
C PHE A 54 15.56 1.39 -2.69
N ASN A 55 14.98 1.73 -1.52
CA ASN A 55 15.69 1.63 -0.27
C ASN A 55 16.13 0.17 0.00
N PRO A 56 17.41 -0.09 0.34
CA PRO A 56 17.90 -1.44 0.68
C PRO A 56 17.10 -2.16 1.76
N ASN A 57 16.46 -1.41 2.66
CA ASN A 57 15.60 -1.96 3.72
C ASN A 57 14.16 -2.25 3.27
N ASP A 58 13.80 -2.00 1.99
CA ASP A 58 12.49 -2.36 1.45
C ASP A 58 12.44 -3.86 1.14
N VAL A 59 12.03 -4.63 2.15
CA VAL A 59 11.92 -6.09 2.10
C VAL A 59 11.01 -6.55 0.96
N GLN A 60 9.87 -5.87 0.78
CA GLN A 60 8.87 -6.31 -0.20
C GLN A 60 9.37 -6.13 -1.64
N ARG A 61 9.98 -4.99 -1.94
CA ARG A 61 10.57 -4.74 -3.26
C ARG A 61 11.78 -5.63 -3.51
N SER A 62 12.62 -5.85 -2.52
CA SER A 62 13.78 -6.76 -2.62
C SER A 62 13.34 -8.18 -2.96
N ILE A 63 12.35 -8.72 -2.24
CA ILE A 63 11.80 -10.05 -2.51
C ILE A 63 11.23 -10.10 -3.93
N ARG A 64 10.41 -9.11 -4.31
CA ARG A 64 9.76 -9.10 -5.62
C ARG A 64 10.77 -9.02 -6.77
N ALA A 65 11.78 -8.16 -6.67
CA ALA A 65 12.84 -8.07 -7.66
C ALA A 65 13.62 -9.38 -7.79
N PHE A 66 13.95 -10.01 -6.66
CA PHE A 66 14.63 -11.30 -6.63
C PHE A 66 13.79 -12.42 -7.26
N GLU A 67 12.49 -12.52 -6.90
CA GLU A 67 11.54 -13.47 -7.50
C GLU A 67 11.53 -13.35 -9.02
N ILE A 68 11.35 -12.12 -9.54
CA ILE A 68 11.25 -11.86 -10.98
C ILE A 68 12.55 -12.22 -11.70
N LYS A 69 13.68 -11.70 -11.22
CA LYS A 69 14.98 -11.95 -11.85
C LYS A 69 15.38 -13.40 -11.83
N SER A 70 15.16 -14.10 -10.72
CA SER A 70 15.48 -15.51 -10.59
C SER A 70 14.64 -16.39 -11.50
N PHE A 71 13.36 -16.07 -11.65
CA PHE A 71 12.41 -16.84 -12.45
C PHE A 71 12.51 -16.52 -13.95
N THR A 72 12.45 -15.24 -14.31
CA THR A 72 12.38 -14.81 -15.71
C THR A 72 13.73 -14.53 -16.35
N LYS A 73 14.83 -14.51 -15.56
CA LYS A 73 16.17 -14.06 -15.96
C LYS A 73 16.25 -12.58 -16.39
N VAL A 74 15.15 -11.86 -16.39
CA VAL A 74 15.04 -10.45 -16.78
C VAL A 74 14.80 -9.59 -15.54
N SER A 75 15.43 -8.41 -15.45
CA SER A 75 15.23 -7.48 -14.35
C SER A 75 13.78 -6.99 -14.28
N MET A 76 13.29 -6.79 -13.05
CA MET A 76 12.00 -6.16 -12.82
C MET A 76 11.92 -4.77 -13.49
N TYR A 77 13.00 -4.02 -13.51
CA TYR A 77 13.03 -2.68 -14.12
C TYR A 77 13.04 -2.72 -15.65
N THR A 78 13.61 -3.77 -16.24
CA THR A 78 13.49 -4.01 -17.70
C THR A 78 12.04 -4.27 -18.08
N TRP A 79 11.29 -5.04 -17.26
CA TRP A 79 9.86 -5.25 -17.46
C TRP A 79 9.06 -3.94 -17.31
N LEU A 80 9.34 -3.16 -16.27
CA LEU A 80 8.67 -1.88 -16.02
C LEU A 80 8.90 -0.87 -17.16
N ASN A 81 10.10 -0.80 -17.70
CA ASN A 81 10.43 0.11 -18.80
C ASN A 81 9.75 -0.25 -20.14
N LYS A 82 9.35 -1.50 -20.31
CA LYS A 82 8.61 -1.97 -21.50
C LYS A 82 7.09 -1.79 -21.35
N THR A 83 6.63 -1.38 -20.18
CA THR A 83 5.20 -1.23 -19.90
C THR A 83 4.66 0.03 -20.59
N LYS A 84 3.54 -0.12 -21.29
CA LYS A 84 2.80 0.99 -21.91
C LYS A 84 1.36 0.95 -21.44
N SER A 85 0.73 2.12 -21.32
CA SER A 85 -0.71 2.21 -21.13
C SER A 85 -1.46 1.67 -22.35
N GLU A 86 -2.63 1.09 -22.11
CA GLU A 86 -3.59 0.74 -23.16
C GLU A 86 -4.36 1.98 -23.65
N PHE A 87 -4.31 3.07 -22.88
CA PHE A 87 -4.97 4.33 -23.15
C PHE A 87 -3.97 5.39 -23.58
N ASN A 88 -4.37 6.29 -24.47
CA ASN A 88 -3.59 7.46 -24.82
C ASN A 88 -3.68 8.53 -23.72
N GLU A 89 -2.66 9.34 -23.59
CA GLU A 89 -2.62 10.37 -22.55
C GLU A 89 -3.76 11.39 -22.67
N ASN A 90 -4.20 11.67 -23.89
CA ASN A 90 -5.28 12.61 -24.21
C ASN A 90 -6.69 12.08 -23.86
N GLU A 91 -6.83 10.79 -23.57
CA GLU A 91 -8.09 10.19 -23.13
C GLU A 91 -8.38 10.44 -21.64
N PHE A 92 -7.45 11.05 -20.91
CA PHE A 92 -7.59 11.31 -19.48
C PHE A 92 -7.79 12.79 -19.16
N LEU A 93 -8.86 13.12 -18.45
CA LEU A 93 -8.95 14.34 -17.69
C LEU A 93 -8.34 14.12 -16.31
N LYS A 94 -7.11 14.61 -16.09
CA LYS A 94 -6.31 14.37 -14.89
C LYS A 94 -6.56 15.45 -13.84
N LEU A 95 -7.36 15.13 -12.83
CA LEU A 95 -7.74 16.05 -11.74
C LEU A 95 -7.26 15.53 -10.39
N TYR A 96 -6.71 16.41 -9.55
CA TYR A 96 -6.31 16.10 -8.18
C TYR A 96 -7.00 17.06 -7.21
N ILE A 97 -7.81 16.52 -6.32
CA ILE A 97 -8.48 17.31 -5.27
C ILE A 97 -7.52 17.48 -4.10
N ASP A 98 -7.06 18.72 -3.87
CA ASP A 98 -6.09 19.06 -2.82
C ASP A 98 -6.81 19.75 -1.65
N PHE A 99 -7.01 19.02 -0.56
CA PHE A 99 -7.61 19.57 0.66
C PHE A 99 -6.57 20.29 1.51
N LYS A 100 -6.93 21.43 2.08
CA LYS A 100 -6.17 22.05 3.17
C LYS A 100 -6.05 21.06 4.33
N ARG A 101 -4.87 21.02 4.95
CA ARG A 101 -4.57 20.02 6.00
C ARG A 101 -5.57 20.04 7.15
N ASP A 102 -5.95 21.22 7.62
CA ASP A 102 -6.82 21.36 8.77
C ASP A 102 -8.25 20.89 8.46
N ASP A 103 -8.75 21.18 7.26
CA ASP A 103 -10.05 20.71 6.81
C ASP A 103 -10.07 19.19 6.66
N LEU A 104 -8.98 18.61 6.14
CA LEU A 104 -8.82 17.18 6.05
C LEU A 104 -8.84 16.51 7.42
N ILE A 105 -8.18 17.10 8.43
CA ILE A 105 -8.16 16.60 9.81
C ILE A 105 -9.57 16.63 10.41
N LYS A 106 -10.31 17.74 10.27
CA LYS A 106 -11.70 17.86 10.72
C LYS A 106 -12.59 16.80 10.07
N ARG A 107 -12.48 16.61 8.76
CA ARG A 107 -13.25 15.59 8.03
C ARG A 107 -12.93 14.16 8.48
N ILE A 108 -11.66 13.86 8.77
CA ILE A 108 -11.24 12.55 9.28
C ILE A 108 -11.87 12.29 10.65
N SER A 109 -11.82 13.24 11.57
CA SER A 109 -12.41 13.10 12.90
C SER A 109 -13.94 12.92 12.83
N SER A 110 -14.63 13.76 12.06
CA SER A 110 -16.07 13.65 11.84
C SER A 110 -16.45 12.30 11.23
N ARG A 111 -15.70 11.83 10.22
CA ARG A 111 -15.92 10.52 9.59
C ARG A 111 -15.73 9.37 10.59
N THR A 112 -14.69 9.43 11.44
CA THR A 112 -14.43 8.40 12.45
C THR A 112 -15.59 8.30 13.44
N ASN A 113 -16.09 9.45 13.92
CA ASN A 113 -17.23 9.49 14.82
C ASN A 113 -18.50 8.94 14.19
N ARG A 114 -18.77 9.32 12.93
CA ARG A 114 -19.92 8.82 12.17
C ARG A 114 -19.83 7.31 11.97
N MET A 115 -18.69 6.79 11.52
CA MET A 115 -18.46 5.36 11.29
C MET A 115 -18.79 4.52 12.54
N ILE A 116 -18.42 4.99 13.71
CA ILE A 116 -18.73 4.30 14.98
C ILE A 116 -20.23 4.33 15.26
N LYS A 117 -20.89 5.48 15.07
CA LYS A 117 -22.35 5.64 15.24
C LYS A 117 -23.12 4.75 14.25
N ASP A 118 -22.65 4.66 13.02
CA ASP A 118 -23.28 3.88 11.93
C ASP A 118 -23.09 2.37 12.05
N GLY A 119 -22.39 1.90 13.09
CA GLY A 119 -22.36 0.49 13.45
C GLY A 119 -21.06 -0.25 13.18
N ALA A 120 -19.94 0.43 12.97
CA ALA A 120 -18.61 -0.20 12.76
C ALA A 120 -18.25 -1.21 13.87
N LEU A 121 -18.67 -0.97 15.12
CA LEU A 121 -18.51 -1.93 16.22
C LEU A 121 -19.22 -3.26 15.95
N LYS A 122 -20.45 -3.21 15.42
CA LYS A 122 -21.22 -4.41 15.08
C LYS A 122 -20.56 -5.17 13.94
N GLU A 123 -20.06 -4.44 12.93
CA GLU A 123 -19.34 -5.03 11.79
C GLU A 123 -18.05 -5.75 12.24
N VAL A 124 -17.21 -5.09 13.05
CA VAL A 124 -15.97 -5.68 13.56
C VAL A 124 -16.27 -6.89 14.46
N LYS A 125 -17.31 -6.83 15.30
CA LYS A 125 -17.74 -7.97 16.12
C LYS A 125 -18.14 -9.18 15.26
N LYS A 126 -18.80 -8.96 14.11
CA LYS A 126 -19.10 -10.02 13.14
C LYS A 126 -17.82 -10.50 12.43
N PHE A 127 -16.96 -9.56 12.01
CA PHE A 127 -15.72 -9.87 11.31
C PHE A 127 -14.78 -10.78 12.12
N ILE A 128 -14.62 -10.53 13.41
CA ILE A 128 -13.78 -11.34 14.31
C ILE A 128 -14.21 -12.81 14.32
N LYS A 129 -15.52 -13.09 14.19
CA LYS A 129 -16.05 -14.46 14.17
C LYS A 129 -15.56 -15.29 12.99
N PHE A 130 -15.15 -14.67 11.87
CA PHE A 130 -14.60 -15.38 10.71
C PHE A 130 -13.20 -15.96 10.94
N LYS A 131 -12.54 -15.65 12.06
CA LYS A 131 -11.20 -16.17 12.44
C LYS A 131 -10.17 -16.13 11.30
N ILE A 132 -10.19 -15.04 10.53
CA ILE A 132 -9.31 -14.88 9.37
C ILE A 132 -7.85 -14.85 9.82
N LYS A 133 -6.98 -15.61 9.12
CA LYS A 133 -5.53 -15.66 9.40
C LYS A 133 -4.94 -14.26 9.44
N LYS A 134 -4.12 -13.95 10.45
CA LYS A 134 -3.55 -12.61 10.72
C LYS A 134 -2.81 -11.99 9.53
N GLU A 135 -2.20 -12.82 8.69
CA GLU A 135 -1.41 -12.39 7.53
C GLU A 135 -2.27 -11.81 6.37
N ARG A 136 -3.57 -12.08 6.37
CA ARG A 136 -4.47 -11.58 5.33
C ARG A 136 -4.59 -10.06 5.39
N SER A 137 -4.54 -9.43 4.23
CA SER A 137 -4.57 -7.97 4.07
C SER A 137 -5.80 -7.30 4.69
N VAL A 138 -6.93 -8.00 4.74
CA VAL A 138 -8.16 -7.49 5.34
C VAL A 138 -7.99 -7.13 6.82
N ASN A 139 -7.15 -7.85 7.56
CA ASN A 139 -6.86 -7.53 8.97
C ASN A 139 -6.08 -6.22 9.16
N ARG A 140 -5.56 -5.63 8.08
CA ARG A 140 -4.80 -4.36 8.11
C ARG A 140 -5.66 -3.14 7.79
N VAL A 141 -6.97 -3.33 7.64
CA VAL A 141 -7.91 -2.21 7.45
C VAL A 141 -7.92 -1.36 8.72
N ILE A 142 -7.75 -0.05 8.55
CA ILE A 142 -7.76 0.91 9.68
C ILE A 142 -9.12 0.83 10.37
N GLY A 143 -9.10 0.65 11.69
CA GLY A 143 -10.27 0.51 12.53
C GLY A 143 -10.49 -0.92 13.06
N ILE A 144 -10.08 -1.97 12.32
CA ILE A 144 -10.31 -3.36 12.78
C ILE A 144 -9.55 -3.65 14.07
N ASP A 145 -8.26 -3.34 14.12
CA ASP A 145 -7.44 -3.60 15.31
C ASP A 145 -7.88 -2.72 16.48
N GLU A 146 -8.11 -1.43 16.25
CA GLU A 146 -8.53 -0.47 17.28
C GLU A 146 -9.89 -0.85 17.89
N LEU A 147 -10.87 -1.14 17.04
CA LEU A 147 -12.21 -1.56 17.49
C LEU A 147 -12.17 -2.93 18.19
N THR A 148 -11.28 -3.83 17.74
CA THR A 148 -11.05 -5.11 18.43
C THR A 148 -10.48 -4.91 19.84
N GLN A 149 -9.52 -3.99 20.02
CA GLN A 149 -8.97 -3.66 21.33
C GLN A 149 -10.04 -3.07 22.24
N TYR A 150 -10.92 -2.21 21.73
CA TYR A 150 -12.07 -1.68 22.46
C TYR A 150 -13.05 -2.79 22.88
N LEU A 151 -13.43 -3.66 21.94
CA LEU A 151 -14.33 -4.80 22.23
C LEU A 151 -13.76 -5.74 23.30
N ASN A 152 -12.43 -5.87 23.35
CA ASN A 152 -11.72 -6.63 24.39
C ASN A 152 -11.43 -5.82 25.66
N LYS A 153 -12.02 -4.62 25.82
CA LYS A 153 -11.87 -3.72 26.98
C LYS A 153 -10.42 -3.31 27.27
N LYS A 154 -9.52 -3.34 26.28
CA LYS A 154 -8.11 -2.93 26.44
C LYS A 154 -7.91 -1.41 26.37
N ILE A 155 -8.78 -0.72 25.66
CA ILE A 155 -8.81 0.74 25.51
C ILE A 155 -10.25 1.22 25.57
N ASN A 156 -10.45 2.50 25.92
CA ASN A 156 -11.77 3.12 25.89
C ASN A 156 -12.14 3.62 24.48
N LEU A 157 -13.39 4.09 24.33
CA LEU A 157 -13.91 4.54 23.04
C LEU A 157 -13.17 5.77 22.51
N GLU A 158 -12.88 6.73 23.35
CA GLU A 158 -12.15 7.95 22.99
C GLU A 158 -10.77 7.62 22.41
N LYS A 159 -10.01 6.79 23.11
CA LYS A 159 -8.70 6.32 22.65
C LYS A 159 -8.79 5.55 21.32
N THR A 160 -9.86 4.80 21.14
CA THR A 160 -10.13 4.09 19.88
C THR A 160 -10.33 5.07 18.72
N GLN A 161 -11.15 6.10 18.93
CA GLN A 161 -11.40 7.16 17.94
C GLN A 161 -10.12 7.91 17.56
N ASP A 162 -9.31 8.25 18.56
CA ASP A 162 -8.02 8.91 18.37
C ASP A 162 -7.08 8.06 17.52
N LEU A 163 -6.91 6.79 17.88
CA LEU A 163 -6.01 5.88 17.15
C LEU A 163 -6.44 5.69 15.69
N ILE A 164 -7.73 5.51 15.44
CA ILE A 164 -8.29 5.43 14.08
C ILE A 164 -8.01 6.74 13.32
N SER A 165 -8.26 7.89 13.94
CA SER A 165 -8.02 9.19 13.33
C SER A 165 -6.54 9.43 13.03
N ILE A 166 -5.64 9.07 13.95
CA ILE A 166 -4.18 9.15 13.75
C ILE A 166 -3.75 8.28 12.55
N LYS A 167 -4.14 7.01 12.52
CA LYS A 167 -3.79 6.10 11.42
C LYS A 167 -4.36 6.58 10.08
N THR A 168 -5.57 7.14 10.09
CA THR A 168 -6.20 7.69 8.88
C THR A 168 -5.46 8.95 8.40
N ARG A 169 -5.03 9.85 9.29
CA ARG A 169 -4.19 11.02 8.96
C ARG A 169 -2.85 10.59 8.36
N GLN A 170 -2.20 9.59 8.96
CA GLN A 170 -0.95 9.03 8.42
C GLN A 170 -1.14 8.44 7.01
N TYR A 171 -2.27 7.76 6.80
CA TYR A 171 -2.62 7.23 5.48
C TYR A 171 -2.85 8.34 4.46
N ALA A 172 -3.61 9.37 4.81
CA ALA A 172 -3.84 10.54 3.96
C ALA A 172 -2.53 11.29 3.64
N LYS A 173 -1.60 11.42 4.63
CA LYS A 173 -0.27 11.99 4.39
C LYS A 173 0.50 11.18 3.33
N ARG A 174 0.48 9.86 3.40
CA ARG A 174 1.12 9.01 2.37
C ARG A 174 0.49 9.19 1.00
N GLN A 175 -0.84 9.31 0.91
CA GLN A 175 -1.53 9.60 -0.35
C GLN A 175 -1.10 10.95 -0.94
N ALA A 176 -1.09 12.00 -0.13
CA ALA A 176 -0.67 13.34 -0.57
C ALA A 176 0.80 13.38 -1.01
N THR A 177 1.70 12.68 -0.30
CA THR A 177 3.12 12.59 -0.68
C THR A 177 3.28 11.85 -2.01
N TRP A 178 2.53 10.76 -2.20
CA TRP A 178 2.54 10.01 -3.45
C TRP A 178 1.99 10.88 -4.61
N ALA A 179 0.88 11.55 -4.41
CA ALA A 179 0.28 12.41 -5.42
C ALA A 179 1.24 13.55 -5.85
N ARG A 180 1.88 14.22 -4.90
CA ARG A 180 2.86 15.28 -5.19
C ARG A 180 4.04 14.80 -6.04
N SER A 181 4.46 13.55 -5.87
CA SER A 181 5.59 12.99 -6.63
C SER A 181 5.20 12.34 -7.96
N ARG A 182 3.92 11.96 -8.14
CA ARG A 182 3.49 11.15 -9.30
C ARG A 182 2.37 11.78 -10.13
N MET A 183 1.72 12.81 -9.61
CA MET A 183 0.63 13.53 -10.27
C MET A 183 1.04 14.99 -10.54
N THR A 184 2.27 15.23 -10.96
CA THR A 184 2.83 16.57 -11.16
C THR A 184 2.14 17.33 -12.29
N SER A 185 1.69 16.64 -13.32
CA SER A 185 0.97 17.20 -14.48
C SER A 185 -0.56 17.29 -14.29
N TRP A 186 -1.07 16.83 -13.12
CA TRP A 186 -2.51 16.82 -12.88
C TRP A 186 -3.01 18.20 -12.46
N LYS A 187 -4.16 18.62 -12.97
CA LYS A 187 -4.80 19.89 -12.59
C LYS A 187 -5.28 19.79 -11.14
N LYS A 188 -4.74 20.65 -10.28
CA LYS A 188 -5.20 20.73 -8.89
C LYS A 188 -6.52 21.48 -8.81
N ILE A 189 -7.44 20.94 -8.02
CA ILE A 189 -8.73 21.55 -7.70
C ILE A 189 -8.80 21.67 -6.19
N ASN A 190 -9.07 22.89 -5.71
CA ASN A 190 -9.42 23.10 -4.31
C ASN A 190 -10.90 22.79 -4.15
N PRO A 191 -11.28 21.90 -3.23
CA PRO A 191 -12.69 21.71 -2.93
C PRO A 191 -13.27 22.97 -2.32
N ILE A 192 -14.45 23.34 -2.76
CA ILE A 192 -15.28 24.41 -2.19
C ILE A 192 -15.75 24.01 -0.79
#